data_4dd0cf4580a80269279ab04d3c5ed9cd
#
_entry.id   4dd0cf4580a80269279ab04d3c5ed9cd
#
_cell.length_a   1.000
_cell.length_b   1.000
_cell.length_c   1.000
_cell.angle_alpha   90.00
_cell.angle_beta   90.00
_cell.angle_gamma   90.00
#
_symmetry.space_group_name_H-M   'P 1'
#
loop_
_entity.id
_entity.type
_entity.pdbx_description
1 polymer ?
#
loop_
_entity_poly.entity_id
_entity_poly.type
_entity_poly.pdbx_seq_one_letter_code
_entity_poly.pdbx_strand_id
1 'polypeptide(L)'
;MTPSIIKQKLMHKLDGYHRKGDNIINRVVLWINGVEFDRSVLVSGRIFIRNEGKIRIGVGTRINSASWTNPIGGNDRTYLQIMRGGVLSIGDNSGISNTAITVAESVNIGRNVFIGAGCKIYDTDFHPIEAEFRFGDTADITRTKTNRIIIEDGAFIGGHSIILKGTHIGENSVIGAGSVVAGNIPANEIWAGNPARFIKKIKGVMY
;
A
#
# COMPACT_ATOMS: atom_id res chain seq x y z
N MET A 1 26.78 29.27 -14.54
CA MET A 1 25.69 28.55 -13.83
C MET A 1 25.51 29.19 -12.47
N THR A 2 24.30 29.50 -12.08
CA THR A 2 24.04 30.04 -10.75
C THR A 2 24.22 28.92 -9.68
N PRO A 3 24.62 29.28 -8.44
CA PRO A 3 24.79 28.30 -7.36
C PRO A 3 23.55 27.40 -7.13
N SER A 4 22.34 27.91 -7.41
CA SER A 4 21.09 27.17 -7.30
C SER A 4 20.99 26.02 -8.33
N ILE A 5 21.42 26.25 -9.57
CA ILE A 5 21.42 25.24 -10.65
C ILE A 5 22.44 24.15 -10.35
N ILE A 6 23.60 24.50 -9.82
CA ILE A 6 24.64 23.53 -9.42
C ILE A 6 24.12 22.64 -8.29
N LYS A 7 23.52 23.26 -7.25
CA LYS A 7 22.88 22.52 -6.14
C LYS A 7 21.80 21.56 -6.61
N GLN A 8 20.93 22.01 -7.50
CA GLN A 8 19.85 21.18 -8.04
C GLN A 8 20.37 19.98 -8.85
N LYS A 9 21.38 20.19 -9.72
CA LYS A 9 22.02 19.11 -10.46
C LYS A 9 22.74 18.10 -9.54
N LEU A 10 23.39 18.58 -8.47
CA LEU A 10 24.06 17.74 -7.50
C LEU A 10 23.05 16.90 -6.73
N MET A 11 21.95 17.49 -6.27
CA MET A 11 20.87 16.78 -5.58
C MET A 11 20.26 15.68 -6.46
N HIS A 12 19.92 15.97 -7.71
CA HIS A 12 19.41 14.95 -8.65
C HIS A 12 20.41 13.81 -8.88
N LYS A 13 21.71 14.10 -8.91
CA LYS A 13 22.74 13.07 -9.08
C LYS A 13 22.85 12.19 -7.84
N LEU A 14 22.81 12.77 -6.65
CA LEU A 14 22.82 12.04 -5.37
C LEU A 14 21.57 11.16 -5.23
N ASP A 15 20.38 11.68 -5.54
CA ASP A 15 19.15 10.91 -5.57
C ASP A 15 19.23 9.70 -6.54
N GLY A 16 19.88 9.90 -7.70
CA GLY A 16 20.12 8.83 -8.67
C GLY A 16 21.01 7.71 -8.12
N TYR A 17 22.04 8.03 -7.35
CA TYR A 17 22.90 7.03 -6.72
C TYR A 17 22.18 6.28 -5.59
N HIS A 18 21.44 6.99 -4.75
CA HIS A 18 20.63 6.36 -3.69
C HIS A 18 19.61 5.38 -4.29
N ARG A 19 18.87 5.79 -5.32
CA ARG A 19 17.90 4.91 -5.99
C ARG A 19 18.52 3.65 -6.57
N LYS A 20 19.71 3.73 -7.18
CA LYS A 20 20.40 2.55 -7.74
C LYS A 20 20.84 1.58 -6.65
N GLY A 21 21.47 2.08 -5.59
CA GLY A 21 21.91 1.26 -4.46
C GLY A 21 20.75 0.59 -3.73
N ASP A 22 19.70 1.35 -3.45
CA ASP A 22 18.51 0.83 -2.80
C ASP A 22 17.81 -0.25 -3.65
N ASN A 23 17.73 -0.06 -4.97
CA ASN A 23 17.08 -1.02 -5.84
C ASN A 23 17.79 -2.39 -5.84
N ILE A 24 19.13 -2.41 -5.83
CA ILE A 24 19.90 -3.66 -5.75
C ILE A 24 19.60 -4.39 -4.44
N ILE A 25 19.66 -3.68 -3.31
CA ILE A 25 19.40 -4.28 -1.99
C ILE A 25 17.95 -4.73 -1.87
N ASN A 26 17.01 -3.93 -2.33
CA ASN A 26 15.59 -4.29 -2.29
C ASN A 26 15.30 -5.53 -3.14
N ARG A 27 15.99 -5.74 -4.28
CA ARG A 27 15.88 -7.00 -5.06
C ARG A 27 16.29 -8.22 -4.25
N VAL A 28 17.36 -8.10 -3.45
CA VAL A 28 17.77 -9.16 -2.54
C VAL A 28 16.72 -9.37 -1.44
N VAL A 29 16.19 -8.29 -0.86
CA VAL A 29 15.11 -8.37 0.16
C VAL A 29 13.85 -9.03 -0.42
N LEU A 30 13.42 -8.65 -1.62
CA LEU A 30 12.29 -9.27 -2.31
C LEU A 30 12.53 -10.76 -2.54
N TRP A 31 13.69 -11.13 -3.05
CA TRP A 31 14.06 -12.52 -3.35
C TRP A 31 14.12 -13.39 -2.08
N ILE A 32 14.80 -12.93 -1.01
CA ILE A 32 14.89 -13.66 0.26
C ILE A 32 13.51 -13.89 0.88
N ASN A 33 12.59 -12.93 0.72
CA ASN A 33 11.22 -13.06 1.20
C ASN A 33 10.29 -13.82 0.23
N GLY A 34 10.82 -14.45 -0.82
CA GLY A 34 10.02 -15.26 -1.74
C GLY A 34 8.97 -14.47 -2.53
N VAL A 35 9.21 -13.18 -2.79
CA VAL A 35 8.30 -12.33 -3.55
C VAL A 35 8.41 -12.67 -5.03
N GLU A 36 7.27 -12.90 -5.68
CA GLU A 36 7.18 -13.00 -7.14
C GLU A 36 7.11 -11.57 -7.73
N PHE A 37 8.10 -11.16 -8.52
CA PHE A 37 8.15 -9.82 -9.11
C PHE A 37 8.87 -9.78 -10.46
N ASP A 38 8.47 -8.84 -11.31
CA ASP A 38 9.13 -8.57 -12.59
C ASP A 38 10.37 -7.68 -12.43
N ARG A 39 11.28 -7.76 -13.41
CA ARG A 39 12.51 -6.96 -13.42
C ARG A 39 12.28 -5.45 -13.53
N SER A 40 11.14 -5.02 -14.01
CA SER A 40 10.73 -3.61 -14.12
C SER A 40 10.24 -3.00 -12.80
N VAL A 41 10.00 -3.82 -11.76
CA VAL A 41 9.61 -3.33 -10.44
C VAL A 41 10.73 -2.47 -9.86
N LEU A 42 10.37 -1.26 -9.43
CA LEU A 42 11.30 -0.29 -8.85
C LEU A 42 10.93 0.01 -7.41
N VAL A 43 11.89 -0.19 -6.51
CA VAL A 43 11.75 0.17 -5.10
C VAL A 43 12.78 1.24 -4.74
N SER A 44 12.31 2.42 -4.39
CA SER A 44 13.15 3.56 -3.96
C SER A 44 13.08 3.72 -2.44
N GLY A 45 14.23 3.78 -1.76
CA GLY A 45 14.33 3.68 -0.30
C GLY A 45 14.33 2.23 0.17
N ARG A 46 14.26 1.99 1.47
CA ARG A 46 14.39 0.65 2.08
C ARG A 46 13.03 0.08 2.44
N ILE A 47 12.58 -0.94 1.69
CA ILE A 47 11.34 -1.66 2.02
C ILE A 47 11.56 -2.60 3.20
N PHE A 48 10.54 -2.74 4.05
CA PHE A 48 10.48 -3.77 5.08
C PHE A 48 9.47 -4.86 4.68
N ILE A 49 9.91 -6.11 4.68
CA ILE A 49 9.07 -7.27 4.35
C ILE A 49 9.23 -8.34 5.44
N ARG A 50 8.11 -8.80 5.95
CA ARG A 50 7.98 -10.03 6.73
C ARG A 50 6.92 -10.88 6.05
N ASN A 51 7.34 -11.96 5.38
CA ASN A 51 6.47 -12.78 4.56
C ASN A 51 6.42 -14.23 5.06
N GLU A 52 5.25 -14.65 5.53
CA GLU A 52 4.92 -16.03 5.88
C GLU A 52 3.82 -16.62 4.95
N GLY A 53 3.49 -15.89 3.87
CA GLY A 53 2.47 -16.25 2.89
C GLY A 53 2.96 -16.10 1.45
N LYS A 54 2.20 -15.37 0.64
CA LYS A 54 2.54 -15.13 -0.79
C LYS A 54 2.46 -13.65 -1.12
N ILE A 55 3.44 -13.15 -1.87
CA ILE A 55 3.45 -11.77 -2.41
C ILE A 55 3.73 -11.86 -3.90
N ARG A 56 2.89 -11.17 -4.69
CA ARG A 56 3.09 -10.94 -6.13
C ARG A 56 3.06 -9.45 -6.43
N ILE A 57 4.03 -8.99 -7.21
CA ILE A 57 4.14 -7.59 -7.63
C ILE A 57 4.27 -7.55 -9.15
N GLY A 58 3.29 -6.90 -9.79
CA GLY A 58 3.16 -6.81 -11.23
C GLY A 58 4.19 -5.92 -11.92
N VAL A 59 4.21 -6.01 -13.23
CA VAL A 59 5.12 -5.31 -14.14
C VAL A 59 5.00 -3.79 -13.95
N GLY A 60 6.12 -3.07 -13.98
CA GLY A 60 6.15 -1.61 -13.93
C GLY A 60 5.75 -0.97 -12.60
N THR A 61 5.46 -1.78 -11.57
CA THR A 61 5.07 -1.28 -10.24
C THR A 61 6.20 -0.48 -9.60
N ARG A 62 5.84 0.62 -8.95
CA ARG A 62 6.77 1.52 -8.25
C ARG A 62 6.43 1.62 -6.77
N ILE A 63 7.42 1.36 -5.92
CA ILE A 63 7.27 1.44 -4.46
C ILE A 63 8.24 2.49 -3.93
N ASN A 64 7.69 3.55 -3.35
CA ASN A 64 8.45 4.52 -2.58
C ASN A 64 8.50 4.06 -1.12
N SER A 65 9.70 3.96 -0.57
CA SER A 65 9.94 3.40 0.77
C SER A 65 10.99 4.19 1.54
N ALA A 66 10.86 5.51 1.51
CA ALA A 66 11.64 6.45 2.32
C ALA A 66 10.97 7.83 2.30
N SER A 67 11.19 8.61 3.36
CA SER A 67 10.68 9.98 3.47
C SER A 67 11.16 10.92 2.35
N TRP A 68 12.37 10.71 1.84
CA TRP A 68 12.93 11.50 0.75
C TRP A 68 12.35 11.15 -0.63
N THR A 69 11.71 9.99 -0.80
CA THR A 69 11.08 9.59 -2.07
C THR A 69 9.66 10.17 -2.24
N ASN A 70 8.98 10.39 -1.12
CA ASN A 70 7.68 11.06 -1.07
C ASN A 70 7.53 11.80 0.27
N PRO A 71 7.95 13.07 0.36
CA PRO A 71 8.11 13.80 1.62
C PRO A 71 6.81 14.46 2.11
N ILE A 72 5.67 13.79 2.03
CA ILE A 72 4.39 14.31 2.54
C ILE A 72 4.10 13.92 4.00
N GLY A 73 5.05 13.24 4.65
CA GLY A 73 4.89 12.74 6.02
C GLY A 73 4.24 11.35 6.10
N GLY A 74 4.00 10.87 7.30
CA GLY A 74 3.46 9.55 7.58
C GLY A 74 4.54 8.51 7.89
N ASN A 75 4.40 7.29 7.36
CA ASN A 75 5.40 6.25 7.55
C ASN A 75 6.72 6.63 6.88
N ASP A 76 7.83 6.25 7.51
CA ASP A 76 9.18 6.47 6.98
C ASP A 76 9.54 5.52 5.83
N ARG A 77 8.78 4.42 5.67
CA ARG A 77 8.97 3.40 4.62
C ARG A 77 7.70 2.62 4.33
N THR A 78 7.76 1.78 3.31
CA THR A 78 6.71 0.78 3.03
C THR A 78 6.97 -0.49 3.85
N TYR A 79 5.93 -0.98 4.51
CA TYR A 79 5.91 -2.21 5.31
C TYR A 79 4.96 -3.20 4.68
N LEU A 80 5.45 -4.40 4.37
CA LEU A 80 4.63 -5.53 3.92
C LEU A 80 4.75 -6.65 4.97
N GLN A 81 3.68 -6.89 5.69
CA GLN A 81 3.58 -7.98 6.66
C GLN A 81 2.52 -8.96 6.20
N ILE A 82 2.94 -10.15 5.80
CA ILE A 82 2.05 -11.21 5.34
C ILE A 82 2.10 -12.34 6.35
N MET A 83 0.98 -12.62 6.96
CA MET A 83 0.81 -13.71 7.93
C MET A 83 0.73 -15.05 7.20
N ARG A 84 0.84 -16.15 7.96
CA ARG A 84 0.78 -17.50 7.41
C ARG A 84 -0.52 -17.71 6.61
N GLY A 85 -0.38 -18.06 5.34
CA GLY A 85 -1.51 -18.30 4.43
C GLY A 85 -2.05 -17.04 3.75
N GLY A 86 -1.62 -15.84 4.18
CA GLY A 86 -2.03 -14.58 3.57
C GLY A 86 -1.50 -14.41 2.15
N VAL A 87 -2.25 -13.68 1.32
CA VAL A 87 -1.89 -13.43 -0.08
C VAL A 87 -1.97 -11.93 -0.38
N LEU A 88 -0.86 -11.31 -0.77
CA LEU A 88 -0.80 -9.96 -1.32
C LEU A 88 -0.57 -10.01 -2.82
N SER A 89 -1.45 -9.40 -3.60
CA SER A 89 -1.29 -9.19 -5.04
C SER A 89 -1.31 -7.70 -5.36
N ILE A 90 -0.31 -7.23 -6.09
CA ILE A 90 -0.23 -5.85 -6.59
C ILE A 90 -0.12 -5.92 -8.11
N GLY A 91 -1.10 -5.35 -8.79
CA GLY A 91 -1.20 -5.34 -10.25
C GLY A 91 -0.22 -4.39 -10.91
N ASP A 92 -0.13 -4.52 -12.24
CA ASP A 92 0.82 -3.81 -13.07
C ASP A 92 0.69 -2.28 -12.99
N ASN A 93 1.81 -1.59 -13.15
CA ASN A 93 1.91 -0.13 -13.22
C ASN A 93 1.36 0.60 -11.98
N SER A 94 1.18 -0.09 -10.87
CA SER A 94 0.69 0.52 -9.63
C SER A 94 1.80 1.24 -8.87
N GLY A 95 1.41 2.27 -8.12
CA GLY A 95 2.31 3.11 -7.33
C GLY A 95 1.94 3.10 -5.85
N ILE A 96 2.88 2.74 -4.98
CA ILE A 96 2.67 2.69 -3.53
C ILE A 96 3.74 3.53 -2.84
N SER A 97 3.33 4.40 -1.91
CA SER A 97 4.28 5.26 -1.19
C SER A 97 4.14 5.08 0.32
N ASN A 98 5.24 4.74 1.00
CA ASN A 98 5.35 4.73 2.47
C ASN A 98 4.11 4.17 3.20
N THR A 99 3.56 3.07 2.69
CA THR A 99 2.30 2.45 3.12
C THR A 99 2.57 1.20 3.95
N ALA A 100 1.80 0.96 5.00
CA ALA A 100 1.81 -0.28 5.74
C ALA A 100 0.67 -1.19 5.27
N ILE A 101 1.00 -2.40 4.82
CA ILE A 101 0.04 -3.42 4.39
C ILE A 101 0.24 -4.66 5.27
N THR A 102 -0.80 -5.04 6.03
CA THR A 102 -0.82 -6.28 6.80
C THR A 102 -1.90 -7.20 6.25
N VAL A 103 -1.51 -8.43 5.94
CA VAL A 103 -2.38 -9.40 5.26
C VAL A 103 -2.44 -10.69 6.07
N ALA A 104 -3.63 -11.05 6.52
CA ALA A 104 -3.92 -12.33 7.17
C ALA A 104 -4.65 -13.28 6.24
N GLU A 105 -5.54 -12.78 5.37
CA GLU A 105 -6.31 -13.53 4.39
C GLU A 105 -5.90 -13.16 2.96
N SER A 106 -6.38 -12.02 2.44
CA SER A 106 -5.95 -11.54 1.14
C SER A 106 -6.16 -10.04 0.93
N VAL A 107 -5.18 -9.40 0.28
CA VAL A 107 -5.29 -8.04 -0.25
C VAL A 107 -4.93 -8.06 -1.72
N ASN A 108 -5.93 -7.70 -2.55
CA ASN A 108 -5.77 -7.58 -3.99
C ASN A 108 -5.80 -6.12 -4.41
N ILE A 109 -4.71 -5.63 -4.98
CA ILE A 109 -4.56 -4.31 -5.54
C ILE A 109 -4.44 -4.48 -7.06
N GLY A 110 -5.35 -3.85 -7.79
CA GLY A 110 -5.45 -3.92 -9.25
C GLY A 110 -4.30 -3.22 -9.97
N ARG A 111 -4.47 -3.04 -11.27
CA ARG A 111 -3.52 -2.35 -12.17
C ARG A 111 -3.74 -0.85 -12.12
N ASN A 112 -2.67 -0.07 -12.35
CA ASN A 112 -2.72 1.40 -12.39
C ASN A 112 -3.31 2.03 -11.11
N VAL A 113 -3.20 1.35 -9.96
CA VAL A 113 -3.65 1.86 -8.66
C VAL A 113 -2.59 2.75 -8.05
N PHE A 114 -2.99 3.91 -7.52
CA PHE A 114 -2.09 4.77 -6.76
C PHE A 114 -2.47 4.82 -5.29
N ILE A 115 -1.51 4.52 -4.40
CA ILE A 115 -1.67 4.57 -2.95
C ILE A 115 -0.72 5.61 -2.39
N GLY A 116 -1.30 6.67 -1.83
CA GLY A 116 -0.60 7.80 -1.23
C GLY A 116 0.19 7.40 0.02
N ALA A 117 1.14 8.25 0.42
CA ALA A 117 1.99 7.97 1.57
C ALA A 117 1.21 7.97 2.89
N GLY A 118 1.70 7.17 3.84
CA GLY A 118 1.13 7.06 5.19
C GLY A 118 -0.15 6.22 5.27
N CYS A 119 -0.60 5.62 4.17
CA CYS A 119 -1.77 4.73 4.19
C CYS A 119 -1.52 3.47 5.01
N LYS A 120 -2.61 2.90 5.52
CA LYS A 120 -2.65 1.63 6.23
C LYS A 120 -3.72 0.74 5.63
N ILE A 121 -3.38 -0.51 5.32
CA ILE A 121 -4.29 -1.49 4.71
C ILE A 121 -4.23 -2.75 5.55
N TYR A 122 -5.34 -3.11 6.20
CA TYR A 122 -5.42 -4.22 7.13
C TYR A 122 -6.66 -5.07 6.86
N ASP A 123 -6.47 -6.32 6.50
CA ASP A 123 -7.56 -7.27 6.29
C ASP A 123 -7.92 -8.07 7.55
N THR A 124 -7.43 -7.64 8.71
CA THR A 124 -7.59 -8.32 10.00
C THR A 124 -7.85 -7.33 11.13
N ASP A 125 -8.56 -7.78 12.17
CA ASP A 125 -8.73 -7.05 13.44
C ASP A 125 -7.50 -7.18 14.36
N PHE A 126 -6.50 -7.98 14.02
CA PHE A 126 -5.32 -8.33 14.81
C PHE A 126 -5.62 -9.10 16.10
N HIS A 127 -6.76 -8.88 16.73
CA HIS A 127 -7.21 -9.51 17.95
C HIS A 127 -8.71 -9.79 17.91
N PRO A 128 -9.21 -10.77 18.67
CA PRO A 128 -10.65 -10.96 18.88
C PRO A 128 -11.32 -9.69 19.41
N ILE A 129 -12.52 -9.39 18.91
CA ILE A 129 -13.31 -8.24 19.40
C ILE A 129 -13.82 -8.49 20.79
N GLU A 130 -14.20 -9.72 21.10
CA GLU A 130 -14.71 -10.15 22.40
C GLU A 130 -13.58 -10.15 23.44
N ALA A 131 -13.81 -9.43 24.56
CA ALA A 131 -12.78 -9.21 25.57
C ALA A 131 -12.29 -10.51 26.23
N GLU A 132 -13.19 -11.48 26.44
CA GLU A 132 -12.87 -12.77 27.04
C GLU A 132 -11.85 -13.60 26.25
N PHE A 133 -11.73 -13.37 24.91
CA PHE A 133 -10.78 -14.06 24.04
C PHE A 133 -9.52 -13.26 23.76
N ARG A 134 -9.40 -12.02 24.28
CA ARG A 134 -8.22 -11.18 24.07
C ARG A 134 -7.17 -11.29 25.14
N PHE A 135 -7.55 -11.68 26.36
CA PHE A 135 -6.70 -11.56 27.53
C PHE A 135 -6.53 -12.91 28.26
N GLY A 136 -5.39 -13.04 28.97
CA GLY A 136 -5.08 -14.18 29.84
C GLY A 136 -4.73 -15.46 29.08
N ASP A 137 -4.75 -16.55 29.82
CA ASP A 137 -4.38 -17.89 29.33
C ASP A 137 -5.42 -18.47 28.33
N THR A 138 -6.59 -17.85 28.24
CA THR A 138 -7.68 -18.21 27.33
C THR A 138 -7.69 -17.41 26.06
N ALA A 139 -6.68 -16.57 25.82
CA ALA A 139 -6.56 -15.78 24.61
C ALA A 139 -6.57 -16.68 23.35
N ASP A 140 -7.58 -16.49 22.53
CA ASP A 140 -7.80 -17.32 21.34
C ASP A 140 -7.70 -16.47 20.06
N ILE A 141 -6.48 -16.38 19.53
CA ILE A 141 -6.20 -15.62 18.31
C ILE A 141 -6.93 -16.18 17.08
N THR A 142 -7.38 -17.44 17.12
CA THR A 142 -8.14 -18.05 16.02
C THR A 142 -9.51 -17.42 15.83
N ARG A 143 -10.02 -16.69 16.83
CA ARG A 143 -11.27 -15.92 16.77
C ARG A 143 -11.07 -14.52 16.18
N THR A 144 -9.85 -14.14 15.82
CA THR A 144 -9.59 -12.88 15.12
C THR A 144 -10.27 -12.90 13.77
N LYS A 145 -11.12 -11.91 13.50
CA LYS A 145 -11.83 -11.82 12.23
C LYS A 145 -10.95 -11.23 11.15
N THR A 146 -10.93 -11.91 10.01
CA THR A 146 -10.33 -11.44 8.77
C THR A 146 -11.40 -11.28 7.70
N ASN A 147 -11.16 -10.45 6.72
CA ASN A 147 -11.98 -10.39 5.51
C ASN A 147 -11.18 -9.69 4.41
N ARG A 148 -11.13 -10.32 3.24
CA ARG A 148 -10.36 -9.85 2.08
C ARG A 148 -10.59 -8.39 1.75
N ILE A 149 -9.56 -7.72 1.22
CA ILE A 149 -9.63 -6.38 0.67
C ILE A 149 -9.41 -6.46 -0.85
N ILE A 150 -10.24 -5.75 -1.60
CA ILE A 150 -10.15 -5.62 -3.05
C ILE A 150 -10.08 -4.14 -3.40
N ILE A 151 -9.05 -3.75 -4.14
CA ILE A 151 -8.90 -2.42 -4.73
C ILE A 151 -8.78 -2.64 -6.24
N GLU A 152 -9.80 -2.26 -6.99
CA GLU A 152 -9.86 -2.50 -8.43
C GLU A 152 -8.96 -1.55 -9.23
N ASP A 153 -8.87 -1.81 -10.54
CA ASP A 153 -8.00 -1.10 -11.46
C ASP A 153 -8.26 0.43 -11.44
N GLY A 154 -7.21 1.21 -11.58
CA GLY A 154 -7.30 2.67 -11.68
C GLY A 154 -7.70 3.41 -10.41
N ALA A 155 -7.94 2.73 -9.29
CA ALA A 155 -8.30 3.40 -8.04
C ALA A 155 -7.18 4.29 -7.51
N PHE A 156 -7.54 5.41 -6.88
CA PHE A 156 -6.61 6.32 -6.22
C PHE A 156 -6.93 6.46 -4.73
N ILE A 157 -6.01 6.09 -3.88
CA ILE A 157 -6.13 6.19 -2.42
C ILE A 157 -5.29 7.38 -1.95
N GLY A 158 -5.95 8.42 -1.47
CA GLY A 158 -5.29 9.60 -0.89
C GLY A 158 -4.47 9.25 0.34
N GLY A 159 -3.38 9.98 0.53
CA GLY A 159 -2.43 9.73 1.63
C GLY A 159 -3.09 9.71 3.01
N HIS A 160 -2.47 8.99 3.96
CA HIS A 160 -2.94 8.84 5.34
C HIS A 160 -4.30 8.15 5.50
N SER A 161 -4.83 7.51 4.46
CA SER A 161 -6.09 6.75 4.54
C SER A 161 -5.87 5.39 5.20
N ILE A 162 -6.92 4.89 5.84
CA ILE A 162 -6.95 3.56 6.47
C ILE A 162 -8.01 2.73 5.75
N ILE A 163 -7.59 1.59 5.17
CA ILE A 163 -8.46 0.65 4.48
C ILE A 163 -8.61 -0.57 5.38
N LEU A 164 -9.83 -0.81 5.84
CA LEU A 164 -10.14 -1.88 6.80
C LEU A 164 -10.60 -3.15 6.08
N LYS A 165 -10.55 -4.26 6.81
CA LYS A 165 -10.99 -5.57 6.34
C LYS A 165 -12.38 -5.53 5.71
N GLY A 166 -12.58 -6.32 4.67
CA GLY A 166 -13.85 -6.42 3.94
C GLY A 166 -14.13 -5.25 3.01
N THR A 167 -13.16 -4.34 2.81
CA THR A 167 -13.32 -3.22 1.89
C THR A 167 -13.18 -3.69 0.45
N HIS A 168 -14.11 -3.22 -0.39
CA HIS A 168 -14.04 -3.32 -1.85
C HIS A 168 -14.10 -1.92 -2.44
N ILE A 169 -13.05 -1.49 -3.12
CA ILE A 169 -12.97 -0.20 -3.81
C ILE A 169 -13.05 -0.46 -5.30
N GLY A 170 -14.14 -0.01 -5.92
CA GLY A 170 -14.43 -0.21 -7.33
C GLY A 170 -13.51 0.57 -8.25
N GLU A 171 -13.53 0.18 -9.52
CA GLU A 171 -12.67 0.68 -10.59
C GLU A 171 -12.73 2.22 -10.70
N ASN A 172 -11.55 2.84 -10.90
CA ASN A 172 -11.37 4.28 -11.07
C ASN A 172 -11.88 5.14 -9.89
N SER A 173 -12.22 4.55 -8.75
CA SER A 173 -12.70 5.32 -7.60
C SER A 173 -11.57 6.04 -6.88
N VAL A 174 -11.92 7.13 -6.22
CA VAL A 174 -10.98 7.98 -5.49
C VAL A 174 -11.36 8.03 -4.01
N ILE A 175 -10.41 7.72 -3.15
CA ILE A 175 -10.52 7.92 -1.70
C ILE A 175 -9.76 9.19 -1.34
N GLY A 176 -10.47 10.14 -0.74
CA GLY A 176 -9.85 11.38 -0.24
C GLY A 176 -8.85 11.11 0.88
N ALA A 177 -7.81 11.95 1.00
CA ALA A 177 -6.77 11.79 2.00
C ALA A 177 -7.34 11.78 3.44
N GLY A 178 -6.72 11.01 4.35
CA GLY A 178 -7.12 10.90 5.74
C GLY A 178 -8.43 10.15 6.00
N SER A 179 -8.93 9.40 5.02
CA SER A 179 -10.19 8.68 5.13
C SER A 179 -10.03 7.33 5.85
N VAL A 180 -11.11 6.89 6.51
CA VAL A 180 -11.23 5.53 7.04
C VAL A 180 -12.33 4.81 6.26
N VAL A 181 -11.93 3.78 5.49
CA VAL A 181 -12.79 3.08 4.54
C VAL A 181 -13.10 1.69 5.05
N ALA A 182 -14.39 1.37 5.11
CA ALA A 182 -14.93 0.04 5.40
C ALA A 182 -16.14 -0.22 4.48
N GLY A 183 -16.22 -1.43 3.92
CA GLY A 183 -17.32 -1.85 3.06
C GLY A 183 -17.12 -1.53 1.58
N ASN A 184 -18.19 -1.38 0.83
CA ASN A 184 -18.17 -1.29 -0.63
C ASN A 184 -18.20 0.15 -1.13
N ILE A 185 -17.25 0.50 -1.96
CA ILE A 185 -17.15 1.77 -2.70
C ILE A 185 -17.42 1.46 -4.17
N PRO A 186 -18.52 1.95 -4.75
CA PRO A 186 -18.82 1.72 -6.18
C PRO A 186 -17.77 2.32 -7.11
N ALA A 187 -17.68 1.77 -8.32
CA ALA A 187 -16.76 2.28 -9.35
C ALA A 187 -17.09 3.74 -9.75
N ASN A 188 -16.06 4.50 -10.12
CA ASN A 188 -16.15 5.87 -10.60
C ASN A 188 -16.78 6.85 -9.59
N GLU A 189 -16.51 6.65 -8.30
CA GLU A 189 -16.99 7.52 -7.24
C GLU A 189 -15.85 8.10 -6.42
N ILE A 190 -16.08 9.27 -5.82
CA ILE A 190 -15.19 9.89 -4.83
C ILE A 190 -15.81 9.75 -3.46
N TRP A 191 -15.07 9.16 -2.53
CA TRP A 191 -15.45 8.99 -1.14
C TRP A 191 -14.39 9.59 -0.21
N ALA A 192 -14.80 10.19 0.91
CA ALA A 192 -13.84 10.77 1.86
C ALA A 192 -14.42 10.82 3.28
N GLY A 193 -13.54 10.98 4.28
CA GLY A 193 -13.88 11.19 5.68
C GLY A 193 -13.66 9.96 6.56
N ASN A 194 -13.99 10.10 7.85
CA ASN A 194 -13.95 9.05 8.86
C ASN A 194 -15.29 8.97 9.61
N PRO A 195 -16.12 7.94 9.35
CA PRO A 195 -16.00 6.96 8.27
C PRO A 195 -16.19 7.62 6.88
N ALA A 196 -15.59 7.02 5.85
CA ALA A 196 -15.73 7.52 4.48
C ALA A 196 -17.19 7.55 4.03
N ARG A 197 -17.56 8.63 3.33
CA ARG A 197 -18.90 8.84 2.77
C ARG A 197 -18.79 9.28 1.34
N PHE A 198 -19.82 8.99 0.55
CA PHE A 198 -19.95 9.43 -0.82
C PHE A 198 -19.87 10.96 -0.94
N ILE A 199 -19.05 11.44 -1.83
CA ILE A 199 -18.90 12.88 -2.14
C ILE A 199 -19.56 13.18 -3.49
N LYS A 200 -19.13 12.49 -4.56
CA LYS A 200 -19.69 12.66 -5.91
C LYS A 200 -19.24 11.54 -6.84
N LYS A 201 -19.95 11.40 -7.97
CA LYS A 201 -19.50 10.59 -9.10
C LYS A 201 -18.39 11.29 -9.87
N ILE A 202 -17.43 10.52 -10.37
CA ILE A 202 -16.43 10.99 -11.32
C ILE A 202 -17.13 11.10 -12.66
N LYS A 203 -17.15 12.29 -13.26
CA LYS A 203 -17.67 12.45 -14.62
C LYS A 203 -16.77 11.67 -15.56
N GLY A 204 -17.36 10.79 -16.37
CA GLY A 204 -16.61 9.99 -17.32
C GLY A 204 -15.77 10.87 -18.23
N VAL A 205 -14.49 10.52 -18.36
CA VAL A 205 -13.70 10.98 -19.49
C VAL A 205 -14.26 10.22 -20.69
N MET A 206 -15.02 10.89 -21.55
CA MET A 206 -15.29 10.33 -22.87
C MET A 206 -13.92 10.28 -23.59
N TYR A 207 -13.40 9.06 -23.81
CA TYR A 207 -12.29 8.79 -24.70
C TYR A 207 -12.75 8.86 -26.15
#